data_77ca71317db4fb3aa9a1431f19496186
#
_entry.id   77ca71317db4fb3aa9a1431f19496186
#
_cell.length_a   1.000
_cell.length_b   1.000
_cell.length_c   1.000
_cell.angle_alpha   90.00
_cell.angle_beta   90.00
_cell.angle_gamma   90.00
#
_symmetry.space_group_name_H-M   'P 1'
#
loop_
_entity.id
_entity.type
_entity.pdbx_description
1 polymer ?
#
loop_
_entity_poly.entity_id
_entity_poly.type
_entity_poly.pdbx_seq_one_letter_code
_entity_poly.pdbx_strand_id
1 'polypeptide(L)'
;GNLVEVVMREAPSMLLLAASPALPETRWFVDGALVASGAGATAEVKPGMRRVRADHPHHEVATFTVNIKRGEEVSRTVNLARLSGRLHVTTVPPGATVTMDGATAGTAPLAIDVGGGSHALTVTLAGRKTVRDTVTVTNAAPAVTRNYNLPPLDATVRFALSPAGGTLLVNGRRIRNTDAVTVTAGREHTAAYAKPGHGRQVRKFTAAAGASNVVRMTLRAETGEVKVTSTPPATVTVDGTVAGATPLDLRLSTAPHTITLSKPNYRSVTRTVTPSTGGVKRVDAVLKTEMQARLEESPALYKNHAGMTMKLFARPGAVNMGAPRHEKGRRANEFERAVRLARPFYVALHETTVAQFGLFQSGKAGPPTAPVTNVAWADAAAFCNWLSAREGLQPFYARRNGGWVKAGGGSDGYRLPSEAEWEYLARKAGRPQQTRFTWGDQAQVPPRAGNFADESAKGKTASYIPRYTDGFAGLAPVGSFPADRAGLFDLSGNASEWVHDVYSLTPPRGGAIEVDPMGAAHGGAHVFKGSNWRSASLTELRASFRETSAGGRDDLGFRVARYLYGGNHAAQ
;
A
#
# COMPACT_ATOMS: atom_id res chain seq x y z
N GLY A 1 79.86 86.45 -12.52
CA GLY A 1 80.13 85.28 -13.32
C GLY A 1 79.16 84.18 -12.98
N ASN A 2 78.18 83.85 -13.86
CA ASN A 2 77.29 82.70 -13.71
C ASN A 2 78.05 81.49 -14.21
N LEU A 3 78.32 80.53 -13.30
CA LEU A 3 78.73 79.16 -13.66
C LEU A 3 77.49 78.38 -14.15
N VAL A 4 77.52 78.07 -15.43
CA VAL A 4 76.53 77.10 -16.00
C VAL A 4 77.17 75.72 -15.87
N GLU A 5 76.61 74.89 -14.98
CA GLU A 5 77.00 73.51 -14.86
C GLU A 5 76.34 72.74 -16.01
N VAL A 6 77.11 72.38 -17.01
CA VAL A 6 76.65 71.54 -18.11
C VAL A 6 76.83 70.07 -17.71
N VAL A 7 75.74 69.42 -17.23
CA VAL A 7 75.75 67.98 -17.03
C VAL A 7 75.66 67.31 -18.39
N MET A 8 76.79 66.89 -18.91
CA MET A 8 76.82 66.05 -20.12
C MET A 8 76.29 64.67 -19.78
N ARG A 9 75.07 64.35 -20.23
CA ARG A 9 74.54 62.97 -20.20
C ARG A 9 75.24 62.18 -21.32
N GLU A 10 75.85 61.10 -20.94
CA GLU A 10 76.39 60.14 -21.90
C GLU A 10 75.32 59.63 -22.85
N ALA A 11 75.62 59.57 -24.14
CA ALA A 11 74.73 58.95 -25.10
C ALA A 11 74.56 57.46 -24.74
N PRO A 12 73.32 56.95 -24.63
CA PRO A 12 73.09 55.53 -24.30
C PRO A 12 73.64 54.62 -25.40
N SER A 13 74.21 53.49 -25.02
CA SER A 13 74.53 52.41 -25.97
C SER A 13 73.29 51.60 -26.28
N MET A 14 73.00 51.43 -27.55
CA MET A 14 71.78 50.84 -28.02
C MET A 14 72.04 49.52 -28.75
N LEU A 15 71.20 48.53 -28.45
CA LEU A 15 71.19 47.24 -29.13
C LEU A 15 69.86 47.05 -29.87
N LEU A 16 69.93 46.95 -31.22
CA LEU A 16 68.81 46.67 -32.10
C LEU A 16 68.86 45.21 -32.51
N LEU A 17 67.80 44.46 -32.20
CA LEU A 17 67.67 43.04 -32.47
C LEU A 17 66.51 42.79 -33.44
N ALA A 18 66.71 41.93 -34.40
CA ALA A 18 65.65 41.50 -35.29
C ALA A 18 65.68 39.94 -35.45
N ALA A 19 64.54 39.29 -35.44
CA ALA A 19 64.45 37.90 -35.79
C ALA A 19 64.23 37.69 -37.29
N SER A 20 64.92 36.71 -37.86
CA SER A 20 64.71 36.25 -39.24
C SER A 20 64.32 34.73 -39.18
N PRO A 21 63.16 34.34 -39.67
CA PRO A 21 62.05 35.19 -40.12
C PRO A 21 61.50 36.09 -39.02
N ALA A 22 60.75 37.14 -39.40
CA ALA A 22 60.10 38.02 -38.44
C ALA A 22 59.06 37.30 -37.64
N LEU A 23 59.34 37.01 -36.37
CA LEU A 23 58.48 36.14 -35.47
C LEU A 23 57.91 36.98 -34.32
N PRO A 24 56.66 37.37 -34.33
CA PRO A 24 56.05 38.29 -33.36
C PRO A 24 56.11 37.82 -31.91
N GLU A 25 56.12 36.48 -31.66
CA GLU A 25 56.15 35.92 -30.31
C GLU A 25 57.56 35.70 -29.75
N THR A 26 58.63 36.23 -30.43
CA THR A 26 60.01 36.11 -29.95
C THR A 26 60.18 36.94 -28.70
N ARG A 27 60.74 36.36 -27.67
CA ARG A 27 61.15 37.04 -26.41
C ARG A 27 62.67 37.27 -26.44
N TRP A 28 63.04 38.51 -26.23
CA TRP A 28 64.42 38.91 -26.24
C TRP A 28 64.94 39.14 -24.82
N PHE A 29 66.02 38.47 -24.50
CA PHE A 29 66.67 38.61 -23.19
C PHE A 29 68.12 39.15 -23.41
N VAL A 30 68.51 40.09 -22.58
CA VAL A 30 69.90 40.59 -22.50
C VAL A 30 70.40 40.37 -21.09
N ASP A 31 71.54 39.69 -20.94
CA ASP A 31 72.11 39.27 -19.65
C ASP A 31 71.08 38.59 -18.72
N GLY A 32 70.15 37.82 -19.29
CA GLY A 32 69.11 37.10 -18.58
C GLY A 32 67.83 37.88 -18.30
N ALA A 33 67.83 39.22 -18.47
CA ALA A 33 66.64 40.05 -18.30
C ALA A 33 65.81 40.10 -19.59
N LEU A 34 64.48 39.96 -19.51
CA LEU A 34 63.55 40.15 -20.64
C LEU A 34 63.54 41.64 -21.00
N VAL A 35 63.92 41.99 -22.23
CA VAL A 35 64.03 43.41 -22.72
C VAL A 35 62.90 43.76 -23.69
N ALA A 36 62.38 42.79 -24.44
CA ALA A 36 61.21 42.94 -25.32
C ALA A 36 60.58 41.64 -25.72
N SER A 37 59.32 41.71 -26.23
CA SER A 37 58.63 40.65 -26.96
C SER A 37 58.18 41.20 -28.31
N GLY A 38 58.48 40.49 -29.39
CA GLY A 38 58.16 40.89 -30.76
C GLY A 38 59.21 40.42 -31.76
N ALA A 39 58.97 40.67 -33.06
CA ALA A 39 59.90 40.30 -34.15
C ALA A 39 61.26 41.03 -34.05
N GLY A 40 61.34 42.08 -33.28
CA GLY A 40 62.57 42.82 -32.98
C GLY A 40 62.53 43.45 -31.59
N ALA A 41 63.68 43.93 -31.15
CA ALA A 41 63.83 44.62 -29.87
C ALA A 41 64.81 45.76 -30.00
N THR A 42 64.58 46.87 -29.29
CA THR A 42 65.54 47.95 -29.07
C THR A 42 65.72 48.00 -27.56
N ALA A 43 66.95 47.85 -27.13
CA ALA A 43 67.30 47.88 -25.71
C ALA A 43 68.49 48.85 -25.44
N GLU A 44 68.32 49.68 -24.44
CA GLU A 44 69.44 50.43 -23.87
C GLU A 44 70.29 49.49 -23.01
N VAL A 45 71.59 49.43 -23.29
CA VAL A 45 72.48 48.49 -22.64
C VAL A 45 73.75 49.13 -22.18
N LYS A 46 74.41 48.64 -21.16
CA LYS A 46 75.73 49.14 -20.73
C LYS A 46 76.78 48.66 -21.71
N PRO A 47 77.87 49.48 -21.95
CA PRO A 47 79.01 49.06 -22.78
C PRO A 47 79.62 47.73 -22.26
N GLY A 48 80.26 46.97 -23.18
CA GLY A 48 80.92 45.71 -22.88
C GLY A 48 80.23 44.48 -23.56
N MET A 49 80.72 43.33 -23.19
CA MET A 49 80.12 42.05 -23.69
C MET A 49 78.75 41.83 -23.10
N ARG A 50 77.73 41.63 -23.96
CA ARG A 50 76.35 41.34 -23.60
C ARG A 50 75.93 39.96 -24.12
N ARG A 51 75.32 39.18 -23.29
CA ARG A 51 74.75 37.90 -23.69
C ARG A 51 73.31 38.11 -24.10
N VAL A 52 73.00 37.79 -25.35
CA VAL A 52 71.62 37.90 -25.89
C VAL A 52 71.05 36.51 -26.07
N ARG A 53 69.78 36.36 -25.70
CA ARG A 53 69.01 35.16 -25.98
C ARG A 53 67.68 35.54 -26.65
N ALA A 54 67.43 34.91 -27.79
CA ALA A 54 66.14 34.96 -28.49
C ALA A 54 65.42 33.65 -28.31
N ASP A 55 64.18 33.72 -27.78
CA ASP A 55 63.41 32.59 -27.41
C ASP A 55 61.99 32.71 -28.03
N HIS A 56 61.66 31.79 -28.90
CA HIS A 56 60.34 31.70 -29.55
C HIS A 56 59.77 30.32 -29.35
N PRO A 57 58.45 30.16 -28.97
CA PRO A 57 57.87 28.84 -28.59
C PRO A 57 58.12 27.73 -29.61
N HIS A 58 58.12 28.02 -30.89
CA HIS A 58 58.19 27.06 -31.99
C HIS A 58 59.51 27.02 -32.75
N HIS A 59 60.56 27.73 -32.23
CA HIS A 59 61.91 27.80 -32.84
C HIS A 59 62.97 27.43 -31.80
N GLU A 60 64.16 27.06 -32.29
CA GLU A 60 65.27 26.78 -31.43
C GLU A 60 65.72 28.07 -30.74
N VAL A 61 66.09 27.96 -29.47
CA VAL A 61 66.60 29.12 -28.72
C VAL A 61 67.93 29.52 -29.22
N ALA A 62 68.09 30.77 -29.75
CA ALA A 62 69.35 31.28 -30.15
C ALA A 62 70.03 32.09 -29.02
N THR A 63 71.26 31.80 -28.75
CA THR A 63 72.06 32.53 -27.76
C THR A 63 73.41 32.96 -28.39
N PHE A 64 73.75 34.22 -28.25
CA PHE A 64 75.01 34.78 -28.76
C PHE A 64 75.50 35.91 -27.86
N THR A 65 76.76 36.36 -28.08
CA THR A 65 77.31 37.47 -27.40
C THR A 65 77.61 38.63 -28.38
N VAL A 66 77.45 39.84 -27.95
CA VAL A 66 77.76 41.07 -28.69
C VAL A 66 78.54 41.98 -27.81
N ASN A 67 79.63 42.52 -28.37
CA ASN A 67 80.42 43.54 -27.70
C ASN A 67 79.96 44.91 -28.17
N ILE A 68 79.63 45.81 -27.26
CA ILE A 68 79.04 47.10 -27.51
C ILE A 68 79.96 48.16 -26.91
N LYS A 69 80.45 49.08 -27.73
CA LYS A 69 81.27 50.19 -27.24
C LYS A 69 80.38 51.30 -26.70
N ARG A 70 80.97 52.19 -25.94
CA ARG A 70 80.25 53.31 -25.31
C ARG A 70 79.67 54.27 -26.39
N GLY A 71 78.33 54.52 -26.26
CA GLY A 71 77.57 55.33 -27.21
C GLY A 71 77.34 54.70 -28.59
N GLU A 72 77.65 53.41 -28.75
CA GLU A 72 77.47 52.68 -30.01
C GLU A 72 76.06 52.10 -30.13
N GLU A 73 75.49 52.16 -31.33
CA GLU A 73 74.31 51.45 -31.73
C GLU A 73 74.73 50.22 -32.54
N VAL A 74 74.34 49.00 -32.03
CA VAL A 74 74.71 47.78 -32.70
C VAL A 74 73.42 47.07 -33.13
N SER A 75 73.26 46.78 -34.42
CA SER A 75 72.17 46.00 -34.99
C SER A 75 72.59 44.56 -35.23
N ARG A 76 71.74 43.62 -34.87
CA ARG A 76 71.90 42.17 -35.11
C ARG A 76 70.62 41.53 -35.56
N THR A 77 70.65 40.81 -36.68
CA THR A 77 69.60 39.93 -37.13
C THR A 77 69.94 38.49 -36.73
N VAL A 78 69.00 37.82 -36.10
CA VAL A 78 69.18 36.49 -35.56
C VAL A 78 68.29 35.52 -36.37
N ASN A 79 68.94 34.56 -36.98
CA ASN A 79 68.19 33.49 -37.65
C ASN A 79 67.70 32.45 -36.61
N LEU A 80 66.43 32.35 -36.48
CA LEU A 80 65.78 31.35 -35.59
C LEU A 80 65.41 30.11 -36.40
N ALA A 81 66.18 29.08 -36.24
CA ALA A 81 65.89 27.80 -36.87
C ALA A 81 64.57 27.23 -36.33
N ARG A 82 63.76 26.63 -37.20
CA ARG A 82 62.53 26.00 -36.77
C ARG A 82 62.84 24.83 -35.84
N LEU A 83 62.11 24.72 -34.71
CA LEU A 83 62.27 23.63 -33.75
C LEU A 83 61.96 22.28 -34.43
N SER A 84 62.84 21.31 -34.26
CA SER A 84 62.58 19.91 -34.59
C SER A 84 62.31 19.18 -33.29
N GLY A 85 61.03 18.83 -33.09
CA GLY A 85 60.57 18.05 -31.96
C GLY A 85 60.21 16.62 -32.33
N ARG A 86 59.83 15.81 -31.39
CA ARG A 86 59.48 14.40 -31.60
C ARG A 86 58.10 14.06 -31.09
N LEU A 87 57.25 13.47 -31.92
CA LEU A 87 55.91 12.98 -31.58
C LEU A 87 55.92 11.48 -31.47
N HIS A 88 55.50 10.97 -30.31
CA HIS A 88 55.21 9.57 -30.06
C HIS A 88 53.71 9.32 -30.00
N VAL A 89 53.18 8.45 -30.82
CA VAL A 89 51.78 8.08 -30.84
C VAL A 89 51.63 6.58 -30.60
N THR A 90 50.86 6.20 -29.60
CA THR A 90 50.44 4.80 -29.37
C THR A 90 48.93 4.68 -29.40
N THR A 91 48.41 3.52 -29.71
CA THR A 91 46.98 3.25 -29.78
C THR A 91 46.63 1.90 -29.15
N VAL A 92 45.45 1.82 -28.58
CA VAL A 92 44.84 0.57 -28.13
C VAL A 92 43.52 0.40 -28.88
N PRO A 93 43.38 -0.64 -29.72
CA PRO A 93 44.43 -1.58 -30.13
C PRO A 93 45.50 -0.92 -31.02
N PRO A 94 46.69 -1.52 -31.16
CA PRO A 94 47.74 -1.05 -32.04
C PRO A 94 47.35 -1.15 -33.52
N GLY A 95 48.13 -0.55 -34.39
CA GLY A 95 47.96 -0.66 -35.86
C GLY A 95 47.05 0.41 -36.47
N ALA A 96 46.72 1.49 -35.70
CA ALA A 96 45.92 2.59 -36.24
C ALA A 96 46.77 3.46 -37.20
N THR A 97 46.22 3.92 -38.28
CA THR A 97 46.78 4.91 -39.18
C THR A 97 46.71 6.29 -38.52
N VAL A 98 47.84 6.97 -38.44
CA VAL A 98 47.96 8.34 -37.95
C VAL A 98 48.16 9.28 -39.13
N THR A 99 47.27 10.27 -39.24
CA THR A 99 47.38 11.35 -40.24
C THR A 99 47.67 12.66 -39.47
N MET A 100 48.64 13.40 -39.94
CA MET A 100 49.02 14.69 -39.37
C MET A 100 48.92 15.79 -40.45
N ASP A 101 48.21 16.86 -40.13
CA ASP A 101 47.94 17.99 -41.04
C ASP A 101 47.42 17.55 -42.43
N GLY A 102 46.59 16.47 -42.45
CA GLY A 102 45.97 15.90 -43.62
C GLY A 102 46.85 14.89 -44.39
N ALA A 103 48.12 14.71 -44.05
CA ALA A 103 49.02 13.72 -44.67
C ALA A 103 49.23 12.51 -43.75
N THR A 104 49.34 11.29 -44.36
CA THR A 104 49.61 10.08 -43.57
C THR A 104 51.01 10.11 -42.98
N ALA A 105 51.11 10.11 -41.68
CA ALA A 105 52.36 10.11 -40.93
C ALA A 105 52.90 8.69 -40.65
N GLY A 106 52.03 7.68 -40.59
CA GLY A 106 52.40 6.29 -40.36
C GLY A 106 51.39 5.49 -39.60
N THR A 107 51.82 4.37 -39.01
CA THR A 107 50.99 3.43 -38.26
C THR A 107 51.47 3.39 -36.80
N ALA A 108 50.55 3.52 -35.84
CA ALA A 108 50.87 3.45 -34.42
C ALA A 108 51.17 2.02 -33.95
N PRO A 109 52.20 1.78 -33.11
CA PRO A 109 53.04 2.79 -32.47
C PRO A 109 53.97 3.51 -33.45
N LEU A 110 54.00 4.85 -33.35
CA LEU A 110 54.72 5.72 -34.30
C LEU A 110 55.58 6.71 -33.50
N ALA A 111 56.82 6.93 -33.99
CA ALA A 111 57.72 7.96 -33.54
C ALA A 111 58.25 8.73 -34.73
N ILE A 112 57.92 10.02 -34.84
CA ILE A 112 58.29 10.88 -35.98
C ILE A 112 58.82 12.20 -35.49
N ASP A 113 59.68 12.78 -36.33
CA ASP A 113 60.16 14.14 -36.12
C ASP A 113 59.12 15.13 -36.68
N VAL A 114 58.79 16.16 -35.88
CA VAL A 114 57.75 17.13 -36.19
C VAL A 114 58.25 18.53 -35.93
N GLY A 115 57.99 19.48 -36.81
CA GLY A 115 58.34 20.84 -36.61
C GLY A 115 57.62 21.48 -35.44
N GLY A 116 58.24 22.56 -34.85
CA GLY A 116 57.58 23.38 -33.83
C GLY A 116 56.26 23.96 -34.38
N GLY A 117 55.21 23.91 -33.57
CA GLY A 117 53.91 24.43 -33.94
C GLY A 117 52.77 23.50 -33.52
N SER A 118 51.53 23.87 -33.88
CA SER A 118 50.34 23.06 -33.64
C SER A 118 50.02 22.21 -34.88
N HIS A 119 49.81 20.92 -34.66
CA HIS A 119 49.54 19.93 -35.70
C HIS A 119 48.21 19.19 -35.41
N ALA A 120 47.36 19.10 -36.42
CA ALA A 120 46.11 18.37 -36.34
C ALA A 120 46.37 16.86 -36.57
N LEU A 121 45.97 16.03 -35.60
CA LEU A 121 46.09 14.58 -35.72
C LEU A 121 44.72 13.95 -35.99
N THR A 122 44.68 12.99 -36.89
CA THR A 122 43.53 12.08 -37.04
C THR A 122 44.04 10.63 -36.97
N VAL A 123 43.44 9.87 -36.04
CA VAL A 123 43.82 8.47 -35.79
C VAL A 123 42.68 7.57 -36.18
N THR A 124 42.90 6.70 -37.13
CA THR A 124 41.87 5.82 -37.70
C THR A 124 42.29 4.36 -37.67
N LEU A 125 41.34 3.46 -37.34
CA LEU A 125 41.51 2.01 -37.40
C LEU A 125 40.19 1.38 -37.85
N ALA A 126 40.26 0.43 -38.76
CA ALA A 126 39.08 -0.26 -39.26
C ALA A 126 38.25 -0.86 -38.11
N GLY A 127 36.94 -0.63 -38.14
CA GLY A 127 36.02 -1.08 -37.08
C GLY A 127 36.09 -0.31 -35.76
N ARG A 128 36.79 0.81 -35.70
CA ARG A 128 36.98 1.65 -34.52
C ARG A 128 36.50 3.07 -34.77
N LYS A 129 36.16 3.78 -33.69
CA LYS A 129 35.85 5.21 -33.77
C LYS A 129 37.11 6.01 -34.04
N THR A 130 37.04 6.93 -34.99
CA THR A 130 38.13 7.86 -35.35
C THR A 130 38.33 8.86 -34.19
N VAL A 131 39.58 9.08 -33.81
CA VAL A 131 39.96 10.11 -32.86
C VAL A 131 40.61 11.28 -33.64
N ARG A 132 40.24 12.52 -33.29
CA ARG A 132 40.86 13.76 -33.76
C ARG A 132 41.37 14.51 -32.54
N ASP A 133 42.63 14.99 -32.66
CA ASP A 133 43.32 15.73 -31.60
C ASP A 133 44.21 16.79 -32.23
N THR A 134 44.68 17.73 -31.43
CA THR A 134 45.69 18.73 -31.81
C THR A 134 46.84 18.62 -30.84
N VAL A 135 48.04 18.44 -31.37
CA VAL A 135 49.28 18.43 -30.58
C VAL A 135 50.10 19.66 -30.87
N THR A 136 50.70 20.25 -29.86
CA THR A 136 51.57 21.42 -29.99
C THR A 136 52.96 21.06 -29.52
N VAL A 137 53.94 21.30 -30.40
CA VAL A 137 55.37 21.11 -30.15
C VAL A 137 56.01 22.45 -29.90
N THR A 138 56.68 22.63 -28.76
CA THR A 138 57.31 23.85 -28.35
C THR A 138 58.74 23.59 -27.84
N ASN A 139 59.60 24.66 -27.76
CA ASN A 139 60.93 24.52 -27.19
C ASN A 139 60.93 24.11 -25.70
N ALA A 140 59.83 24.38 -24.98
CA ALA A 140 59.66 23.94 -23.59
C ALA A 140 59.17 22.44 -23.51
N ALA A 141 58.56 21.95 -24.60
CA ALA A 141 58.07 20.56 -24.71
C ALA A 141 58.36 20.03 -26.13
N PRO A 142 59.61 19.73 -26.44
CA PRO A 142 60.03 19.28 -27.78
C PRO A 142 59.63 17.82 -28.04
N ALA A 143 59.39 17.02 -27.00
CA ALA A 143 58.90 15.66 -27.11
C ALA A 143 57.45 15.58 -26.60
N VAL A 144 56.52 15.16 -27.45
CA VAL A 144 55.09 14.99 -27.15
C VAL A 144 54.71 13.55 -27.30
N THR A 145 54.09 12.97 -26.27
CA THR A 145 53.53 11.61 -26.30
C THR A 145 51.99 11.66 -26.26
N ARG A 146 51.34 10.86 -27.09
CA ARG A 146 49.87 10.68 -27.13
C ARG A 146 49.52 9.20 -27.15
N ASN A 147 48.61 8.85 -26.25
CA ASN A 147 48.07 7.49 -26.16
C ASN A 147 46.56 7.54 -26.43
N TYR A 148 46.10 6.88 -27.49
CA TYR A 148 44.70 6.90 -27.87
C TYR A 148 44.06 5.55 -27.69
N ASN A 149 42.93 5.52 -26.93
CA ASN A 149 42.03 4.35 -26.90
C ASN A 149 41.01 4.49 -28.04
N LEU A 150 40.96 3.51 -28.93
CA LEU A 150 40.03 3.47 -30.05
C LEU A 150 38.88 2.49 -29.77
N PRO A 151 37.76 2.96 -29.23
CA PRO A 151 36.62 2.07 -28.95
C PRO A 151 36.04 1.52 -30.26
N PRO A 152 35.43 0.32 -30.22
CA PRO A 152 34.73 -0.26 -31.38
C PRO A 152 33.60 0.67 -31.85
N LEU A 153 33.26 0.56 -33.12
CA LEU A 153 32.10 1.21 -33.70
C LEU A 153 30.81 0.63 -33.06
N ASP A 154 29.78 1.45 -33.00
CA ASP A 154 28.44 1.04 -32.65
C ASP A 154 27.68 0.61 -33.92
N ALA A 155 26.76 -0.34 -33.75
CA ALA A 155 25.78 -0.74 -34.73
C ALA A 155 24.37 -0.54 -34.19
N THR A 156 23.43 -0.13 -35.00
CA THR A 156 22.02 -0.04 -34.67
C THR A 156 21.29 -1.27 -35.16
N VAL A 157 20.45 -1.87 -34.28
CA VAL A 157 19.66 -3.06 -34.55
C VAL A 157 18.20 -2.79 -34.32
N ARG A 158 17.35 -3.16 -35.27
CA ARG A 158 15.90 -3.19 -35.14
C ARG A 158 15.43 -4.60 -34.79
N PHE A 159 14.54 -4.74 -33.81
CA PHE A 159 13.94 -6.01 -33.45
C PHE A 159 12.49 -6.09 -33.97
N ALA A 160 12.22 -7.07 -34.82
CA ALA A 160 10.87 -7.39 -35.28
C ALA A 160 10.33 -8.54 -34.40
N LEU A 161 9.40 -8.22 -33.49
CA LEU A 161 8.89 -9.09 -32.44
C LEU A 161 7.45 -9.52 -32.73
N SER A 162 7.19 -10.83 -32.71
CA SER A 162 5.85 -11.41 -32.87
C SER A 162 5.60 -12.50 -31.83
N PRO A 163 4.45 -12.44 -31.10
CA PRO A 163 3.52 -11.31 -30.99
C PRO A 163 4.17 -10.12 -30.26
N ALA A 164 3.70 -8.92 -30.53
CA ALA A 164 4.19 -7.72 -29.87
C ALA A 164 3.83 -7.67 -28.36
N GLY A 165 4.46 -6.77 -27.60
CA GLY A 165 4.13 -6.50 -26.20
C GLY A 165 4.79 -7.44 -25.17
N GLY A 166 5.76 -8.25 -25.58
CA GLY A 166 6.59 -9.03 -24.66
C GLY A 166 7.79 -8.22 -24.11
N THR A 167 8.62 -8.88 -23.32
CA THR A 167 9.86 -8.33 -22.77
C THR A 167 11.04 -8.80 -23.60
N LEU A 168 11.77 -7.83 -24.18
CA LEU A 168 13.04 -8.06 -24.88
C LEU A 168 14.22 -7.73 -23.97
N LEU A 169 15.15 -8.66 -23.85
CA LEU A 169 16.45 -8.45 -23.21
C LEU A 169 17.55 -8.58 -24.28
N VAL A 170 18.49 -7.64 -24.32
CA VAL A 170 19.71 -7.75 -25.12
C VAL A 170 20.89 -7.70 -24.16
N ASN A 171 21.73 -8.73 -24.21
CA ASN A 171 22.84 -8.95 -23.26
C ASN A 171 22.39 -8.81 -21.79
N GLY A 172 21.19 -9.32 -21.44
CA GLY A 172 20.60 -9.25 -20.12
C GLY A 172 19.92 -7.92 -19.75
N ARG A 173 20.08 -6.86 -20.55
CA ARG A 173 19.43 -5.56 -20.29
C ARG A 173 18.07 -5.47 -20.97
N ARG A 174 17.07 -4.99 -20.26
CA ARG A 174 15.72 -4.77 -20.82
C ARG A 174 15.72 -3.62 -21.83
N ILE A 175 15.17 -3.89 -23.00
CA ILE A 175 15.04 -2.93 -24.10
C ILE A 175 13.61 -2.41 -24.14
N ARG A 176 13.47 -1.08 -24.17
CA ARG A 176 12.17 -0.41 -24.30
C ARG A 176 11.87 0.03 -25.74
N ASN A 177 12.89 0.56 -26.43
CA ASN A 177 12.77 0.92 -27.85
C ASN A 177 13.39 -0.19 -28.70
N THR A 178 12.58 -0.92 -29.45
CA THR A 178 13.00 -2.05 -30.29
C THR A 178 13.45 -1.65 -31.69
N ASP A 179 13.20 -0.40 -32.11
CA ASP A 179 13.51 0.10 -33.46
C ASP A 179 14.95 0.57 -33.63
N ALA A 180 15.60 0.96 -32.54
CA ALA A 180 16.97 1.49 -32.57
C ALA A 180 17.76 1.06 -31.32
N VAL A 181 18.18 -0.20 -31.28
CA VAL A 181 19.00 -0.74 -30.20
C VAL A 181 20.49 -0.63 -30.58
N THR A 182 21.25 0.14 -29.84
CA THR A 182 22.69 0.30 -30.05
C THR A 182 23.45 -0.86 -29.41
N VAL A 183 24.29 -1.51 -30.19
CA VAL A 183 25.19 -2.60 -29.77
C VAL A 183 26.58 -2.40 -30.38
N THR A 184 27.59 -3.06 -29.83
CA THR A 184 28.95 -3.01 -30.39
C THR A 184 29.00 -3.77 -31.72
N ALA A 185 29.44 -3.14 -32.77
CA ALA A 185 29.57 -3.77 -34.09
C ALA A 185 30.58 -4.93 -34.10
N GLY A 186 30.28 -5.96 -34.85
CA GLY A 186 31.17 -7.12 -35.10
C GLY A 186 31.33 -8.08 -33.93
N ARG A 187 30.62 -7.87 -32.79
CA ARG A 187 30.58 -8.79 -31.64
C ARG A 187 29.31 -9.63 -31.66
N GLU A 188 29.38 -10.83 -31.08
CA GLU A 188 28.20 -11.64 -30.80
C GLU A 188 27.42 -11.06 -29.62
N HIS A 189 26.11 -10.92 -29.79
CA HIS A 189 25.14 -10.47 -28.79
C HIS A 189 24.05 -11.50 -28.61
N THR A 190 23.43 -11.53 -27.44
CA THR A 190 22.31 -12.41 -27.13
C THR A 190 21.04 -11.61 -26.95
N ALA A 191 19.99 -11.93 -27.69
CA ALA A 191 18.64 -11.44 -27.49
C ALA A 191 17.77 -12.53 -26.88
N ALA A 192 16.99 -12.21 -25.85
CA ALA A 192 15.98 -13.07 -25.26
C ALA A 192 14.64 -12.35 -25.28
N TYR A 193 13.63 -12.97 -25.88
CA TYR A 193 12.28 -12.44 -25.95
C TYR A 193 11.31 -13.38 -25.25
N ALA A 194 10.43 -12.84 -24.40
CA ALA A 194 9.43 -13.59 -23.65
C ALA A 194 8.14 -12.80 -23.52
N LYS A 195 7.01 -13.50 -23.58
CA LYS A 195 5.66 -12.97 -23.35
C LYS A 195 4.83 -14.03 -22.61
N PRO A 196 4.02 -13.66 -21.59
CA PRO A 196 3.10 -14.61 -20.96
C PRO A 196 2.24 -15.34 -22.00
N GLY A 197 2.02 -16.64 -21.80
CA GLY A 197 1.29 -17.49 -22.73
C GLY A 197 2.09 -17.98 -23.93
N HIS A 198 3.40 -17.74 -23.96
CA HIS A 198 4.25 -18.12 -25.07
C HIS A 198 5.60 -18.65 -24.58
N GLY A 199 6.19 -19.54 -25.37
CA GLY A 199 7.54 -20.06 -25.15
C GLY A 199 8.60 -18.98 -25.32
N ARG A 200 9.54 -18.92 -24.39
CA ARG A 200 10.66 -17.97 -24.45
C ARG A 200 11.60 -18.32 -25.58
N GLN A 201 12.00 -17.34 -26.41
CA GLN A 201 13.00 -17.48 -27.45
C GLN A 201 14.31 -16.78 -27.05
N VAL A 202 15.44 -17.45 -27.30
CA VAL A 202 16.79 -16.86 -27.17
C VAL A 202 17.46 -16.96 -28.51
N ARG A 203 18.09 -15.87 -28.97
CA ARG A 203 18.80 -15.80 -30.26
C ARG A 203 20.12 -15.08 -30.10
N LYS A 204 21.19 -15.63 -30.64
CA LYS A 204 22.48 -14.99 -30.84
C LYS A 204 22.50 -14.26 -32.19
N PHE A 205 23.12 -13.10 -32.23
CA PHE A 205 23.24 -12.28 -33.43
C PHE A 205 24.50 -11.42 -33.41
N THR A 206 24.98 -11.02 -34.59
CA THR A 206 26.01 -10.01 -34.78
C THR A 206 25.40 -8.86 -35.57
N ALA A 207 25.95 -7.64 -35.40
CA ALA A 207 25.51 -6.45 -36.12
C ALA A 207 26.70 -5.73 -36.76
N ALA A 208 26.55 -5.29 -38.01
CA ALA A 208 27.55 -4.51 -38.71
C ALA A 208 27.30 -3.03 -38.58
N ALA A 209 28.34 -2.24 -38.39
CA ALA A 209 28.25 -0.78 -38.37
C ALA A 209 27.82 -0.25 -39.74
N GLY A 210 26.93 0.74 -39.74
CA GLY A 210 26.43 1.38 -40.97
C GLY A 210 25.46 0.52 -41.79
N ALA A 211 25.15 -0.71 -41.36
CA ALA A 211 24.21 -1.61 -42.04
C ALA A 211 22.81 -1.57 -41.38
N SER A 212 21.78 -1.93 -42.14
CA SER A 212 20.43 -2.14 -41.63
C SER A 212 20.34 -3.51 -40.98
N ASN A 213 20.54 -3.59 -39.68
CA ASN A 213 20.49 -4.83 -38.92
C ASN A 213 19.06 -5.07 -38.40
N VAL A 214 18.45 -6.20 -38.77
CA VAL A 214 17.10 -6.61 -38.31
C VAL A 214 17.16 -8.00 -37.68
N VAL A 215 16.75 -8.10 -36.42
CA VAL A 215 16.61 -9.37 -35.71
C VAL A 215 15.13 -9.69 -35.55
N ARG A 216 14.65 -10.78 -36.17
CA ARG A 216 13.27 -11.26 -36.03
C ARG A 216 13.18 -12.31 -34.94
N MET A 217 12.20 -12.17 -34.04
CA MET A 217 11.89 -13.15 -33.00
C MET A 217 10.40 -13.44 -32.99
N THR A 218 10.03 -14.71 -33.09
CA THR A 218 8.63 -15.15 -33.14
C THR A 218 8.40 -16.19 -32.06
N LEU A 219 7.55 -15.87 -31.10
CA LEU A 219 7.18 -16.77 -30.00
C LEU A 219 6.04 -17.68 -30.43
N ARG A 220 6.07 -18.93 -29.98
CA ARG A 220 4.96 -19.88 -30.13
C ARG A 220 4.03 -19.80 -28.91
N ALA A 221 2.72 -19.78 -29.15
CA ALA A 221 1.73 -19.90 -28.07
C ALA A 221 1.87 -21.27 -27.37
N GLU A 222 1.79 -21.25 -26.06
CA GLU A 222 1.84 -22.44 -25.23
C GLU A 222 0.57 -22.53 -24.36
N THR A 223 0.07 -23.76 -24.20
CA THR A 223 -1.07 -24.07 -23.34
C THR A 223 -0.72 -25.15 -22.35
N GLY A 224 -1.38 -25.16 -21.21
CA GLY A 224 -1.30 -26.18 -20.19
C GLY A 224 -2.68 -26.61 -19.71
N GLU A 225 -2.74 -27.75 -19.04
CA GLU A 225 -3.97 -28.32 -18.49
C GLU A 225 -4.22 -27.82 -17.07
N VAL A 226 -5.49 -27.53 -16.76
CA VAL A 226 -5.97 -27.14 -15.44
C VAL A 226 -7.20 -27.97 -15.09
N LYS A 227 -7.14 -28.73 -13.99
CA LYS A 227 -8.29 -29.42 -13.40
C LYS A 227 -8.89 -28.58 -12.30
N VAL A 228 -10.19 -28.33 -12.39
CA VAL A 228 -10.93 -27.52 -11.42
C VAL A 228 -11.97 -28.40 -10.73
N THR A 229 -11.89 -28.49 -9.39
CA THR A 229 -12.87 -29.22 -8.59
C THR A 229 -13.41 -28.34 -7.47
N SER A 230 -14.63 -28.60 -7.03
CA SER A 230 -15.18 -27.95 -5.85
C SER A 230 -16.21 -28.82 -5.12
N THR A 231 -16.36 -28.56 -3.84
CA THR A 231 -17.42 -29.11 -2.99
C THR A 231 -18.16 -27.94 -2.33
N PRO A 232 -19.47 -27.78 -2.57
CA PRO A 232 -20.30 -28.45 -3.56
C PRO A 232 -19.93 -28.04 -5.00
N PRO A 233 -20.48 -28.71 -6.05
CA PRO A 233 -20.32 -28.31 -7.43
C PRO A 233 -20.70 -26.83 -7.65
N ALA A 234 -19.88 -26.12 -8.44
CA ALA A 234 -19.99 -24.69 -8.64
C ALA A 234 -19.75 -24.29 -10.10
N THR A 235 -20.25 -23.15 -10.51
CA THR A 235 -19.96 -22.53 -11.80
C THR A 235 -18.52 -22.05 -11.81
N VAL A 236 -17.79 -22.38 -12.89
CA VAL A 236 -16.40 -21.98 -13.14
C VAL A 236 -16.41 -20.81 -14.10
N THR A 237 -15.78 -19.72 -13.72
CA THR A 237 -15.52 -18.55 -14.58
C THR A 237 -14.02 -18.37 -14.72
N VAL A 238 -13.54 -18.21 -15.97
CA VAL A 238 -12.13 -17.95 -16.28
C VAL A 238 -12.02 -16.56 -16.88
N ASP A 239 -11.23 -15.69 -16.27
CA ASP A 239 -11.03 -14.29 -16.68
C ASP A 239 -12.34 -13.54 -16.97
N GLY A 240 -13.36 -13.79 -16.13
CA GLY A 240 -14.68 -13.17 -16.25
C GLY A 240 -15.66 -13.89 -17.19
N THR A 241 -15.23 -14.92 -17.93
CA THR A 241 -16.10 -15.67 -18.86
C THR A 241 -16.46 -17.03 -18.27
N VAL A 242 -17.76 -17.41 -18.29
CA VAL A 242 -18.24 -18.71 -17.81
C VAL A 242 -17.66 -19.80 -18.69
N ALA A 243 -16.95 -20.74 -18.07
CA ALA A 243 -16.32 -21.91 -18.73
C ALA A 243 -17.11 -23.21 -18.56
N GLY A 244 -17.91 -23.34 -17.48
CA GLY A 244 -18.65 -24.56 -17.19
C GLY A 244 -18.96 -24.72 -15.71
N ALA A 245 -19.10 -25.97 -15.26
CA ALA A 245 -19.30 -26.31 -13.85
C ALA A 245 -18.30 -27.40 -13.41
N THR A 246 -17.92 -27.36 -12.12
CA THR A 246 -17.02 -28.37 -11.54
C THR A 246 -17.71 -29.75 -11.42
N PRO A 247 -16.94 -30.86 -11.59
CA PRO A 247 -15.54 -30.93 -11.99
C PRO A 247 -15.34 -30.54 -13.47
N LEU A 248 -14.25 -29.78 -13.79
CA LEU A 248 -14.01 -29.26 -15.14
C LEU A 248 -12.53 -29.36 -15.49
N ASP A 249 -12.22 -29.90 -16.67
CA ASP A 249 -10.88 -29.89 -17.24
C ASP A 249 -10.78 -28.76 -18.28
N LEU A 250 -9.79 -27.91 -18.14
CA LEU A 250 -9.55 -26.73 -18.98
C LEU A 250 -8.18 -26.82 -19.64
N ARG A 251 -8.09 -26.29 -20.84
CA ARG A 251 -6.82 -26.05 -21.53
C ARG A 251 -6.64 -24.54 -21.74
N LEU A 252 -5.74 -23.95 -20.97
CA LEU A 252 -5.53 -22.50 -20.92
C LEU A 252 -4.10 -22.16 -21.39
N SER A 253 -3.90 -20.91 -21.81
CA SER A 253 -2.56 -20.41 -22.14
C SER A 253 -1.63 -20.47 -20.92
N THR A 254 -0.31 -20.49 -21.15
CA THR A 254 0.69 -20.44 -20.04
C THR A 254 0.83 -19.03 -19.43
N ALA A 255 -0.17 -18.17 -19.60
CA ALA A 255 -0.31 -16.89 -18.89
C ALA A 255 -1.01 -17.09 -17.54
N PRO A 256 -0.92 -16.13 -16.61
CA PRO A 256 -1.77 -16.11 -15.43
C PRO A 256 -3.24 -15.95 -15.80
N HIS A 257 -4.11 -16.83 -15.27
CA HIS A 257 -5.56 -16.79 -15.41
C HIS A 257 -6.22 -16.70 -14.05
N THR A 258 -7.33 -15.97 -13.97
CA THR A 258 -8.16 -15.87 -12.77
C THR A 258 -9.33 -16.83 -12.89
N ILE A 259 -9.39 -17.84 -12.02
CA ILE A 259 -10.51 -18.79 -11.94
C ILE A 259 -11.38 -18.41 -10.74
N THR A 260 -12.65 -18.16 -10.99
CA THR A 260 -13.67 -17.90 -9.96
C THR A 260 -14.68 -19.02 -9.93
N LEU A 261 -14.89 -19.57 -8.73
CA LEU A 261 -15.90 -20.59 -8.43
C LEU A 261 -17.06 -19.94 -7.70
N SER A 262 -18.24 -20.03 -8.26
CA SER A 262 -19.45 -19.41 -7.68
C SER A 262 -20.64 -20.36 -7.64
N LYS A 263 -21.43 -20.23 -6.58
CA LYS A 263 -22.69 -20.96 -6.41
C LYS A 263 -23.67 -20.07 -5.65
N PRO A 264 -24.98 -20.05 -5.99
CA PRO A 264 -25.97 -19.32 -5.21
C PRO A 264 -25.92 -19.69 -3.73
N ASN A 265 -26.00 -18.71 -2.85
CA ASN A 265 -25.91 -18.81 -1.38
C ASN A 265 -24.55 -19.26 -0.81
N TYR A 266 -23.50 -19.31 -1.64
CA TYR A 266 -22.14 -19.62 -1.20
C TYR A 266 -21.20 -18.46 -1.50
N ARG A 267 -20.19 -18.31 -0.66
CA ARG A 267 -19.10 -17.37 -0.86
C ARG A 267 -18.27 -17.82 -2.07
N SER A 268 -18.12 -16.94 -3.05
CA SER A 268 -17.28 -17.22 -4.22
C SER A 268 -15.81 -17.34 -3.83
N VAL A 269 -15.10 -18.25 -4.49
CA VAL A 269 -13.67 -18.49 -4.29
C VAL A 269 -12.94 -18.13 -5.58
N THR A 270 -11.97 -17.22 -5.49
CA THR A 270 -11.13 -16.82 -6.63
C THR A 270 -9.70 -17.31 -6.41
N ARG A 271 -9.08 -17.85 -7.47
CA ARG A 271 -7.70 -18.34 -7.50
C ARG A 271 -7.02 -17.90 -8.79
N THR A 272 -5.76 -17.52 -8.68
CA THR A 272 -4.92 -17.27 -9.86
C THR A 272 -4.11 -18.53 -10.14
N VAL A 273 -4.11 -19.00 -11.39
CA VAL A 273 -3.35 -20.15 -11.85
C VAL A 273 -2.55 -19.78 -13.10
N THR A 274 -1.30 -20.24 -13.17
CA THR A 274 -0.48 -20.14 -14.37
C THR A 274 -0.20 -21.55 -14.85
N PRO A 275 -0.84 -22.01 -15.94
CA PRO A 275 -0.64 -23.34 -16.48
C PRO A 275 0.79 -23.50 -17.02
N SER A 276 1.25 -24.74 -17.17
CA SER A 276 2.55 -25.08 -17.73
C SER A 276 2.41 -26.21 -18.75
N THR A 277 3.28 -26.25 -19.73
CA THR A 277 3.28 -27.29 -20.77
C THR A 277 3.63 -28.69 -20.27
N GLY A 278 4.26 -28.79 -19.09
CA GLY A 278 4.80 -30.05 -18.54
C GLY A 278 4.01 -30.65 -17.40
N GLY A 279 2.76 -30.22 -17.13
CA GLY A 279 1.99 -30.78 -16.03
C GLY A 279 0.59 -30.21 -15.89
N VAL A 280 -0.26 -30.93 -15.13
CA VAL A 280 -1.63 -30.51 -14.84
C VAL A 280 -1.64 -29.65 -13.58
N LYS A 281 -2.14 -28.43 -13.67
CA LYS A 281 -2.43 -27.58 -12.49
C LYS A 281 -3.79 -27.95 -11.91
N ARG A 282 -3.88 -27.97 -10.58
CA ARG A 282 -5.14 -28.26 -9.88
C ARG A 282 -5.64 -27.01 -9.14
N VAL A 283 -6.93 -26.80 -9.22
CA VAL A 283 -7.66 -25.79 -8.47
C VAL A 283 -8.79 -26.49 -7.73
N ASP A 284 -8.56 -26.80 -6.47
CA ASP A 284 -9.52 -27.47 -5.61
C ASP A 284 -10.07 -26.47 -4.60
N ALA A 285 -11.40 -26.44 -4.38
CA ALA A 285 -12.02 -25.52 -3.45
C ALA A 285 -13.19 -26.16 -2.69
N VAL A 286 -13.31 -25.83 -1.41
CA VAL A 286 -14.50 -26.05 -0.62
C VAL A 286 -15.20 -24.72 -0.49
N LEU A 287 -16.41 -24.60 -1.06
CA LEU A 287 -17.21 -23.39 -0.93
C LEU A 287 -17.98 -23.44 0.38
N LYS A 288 -17.88 -22.38 1.16
CA LYS A 288 -18.67 -22.20 2.39
C LYS A 288 -19.95 -21.47 2.05
N THR A 289 -21.04 -21.81 2.74
CA THR A 289 -22.24 -20.98 2.66
C THR A 289 -21.89 -19.55 3.10
N GLU A 290 -22.64 -18.57 2.62
CA GLU A 290 -22.41 -17.17 3.02
C GLU A 290 -22.49 -17.00 4.54
N MET A 291 -23.38 -17.73 5.20
CA MET A 291 -23.49 -17.74 6.66
C MET A 291 -22.24 -18.33 7.34
N GLN A 292 -21.73 -19.45 6.86
CA GLN A 292 -20.52 -20.07 7.42
C GLN A 292 -19.31 -19.14 7.26
N ALA A 293 -19.13 -18.53 6.07
CA ALA A 293 -18.04 -17.60 5.80
C ALA A 293 -18.12 -16.38 6.73
N ARG A 294 -19.29 -15.77 6.86
CA ARG A 294 -19.49 -14.63 7.76
C ARG A 294 -19.29 -15.00 9.23
N LEU A 295 -19.73 -16.19 9.63
CA LEU A 295 -19.55 -16.65 11.01
C LEU A 295 -18.06 -16.79 11.38
N GLU A 296 -17.25 -17.31 10.47
CA GLU A 296 -15.81 -17.45 10.68
C GLU A 296 -15.06 -16.11 10.66
N GLU A 297 -15.53 -15.15 9.85
CA GLU A 297 -14.94 -13.82 9.73
C GLU A 297 -15.35 -12.89 10.89
N SER A 298 -16.40 -13.25 11.65
CA SER A 298 -17.01 -12.36 12.64
C SER A 298 -16.35 -12.50 14.01
N PRO A 299 -15.98 -11.39 14.65
CA PRO A 299 -15.38 -11.43 15.98
C PRO A 299 -16.41 -11.87 17.04
N ALA A 300 -15.94 -12.58 18.06
CA ALA A 300 -16.80 -12.99 19.18
C ALA A 300 -17.32 -11.77 19.99
N LEU A 301 -16.55 -10.70 20.03
CA LEU A 301 -16.87 -9.41 20.64
C LEU A 301 -16.44 -8.28 19.72
N TYR A 302 -17.26 -7.24 19.60
CA TYR A 302 -16.86 -5.98 18.97
C TYR A 302 -17.55 -4.79 19.65
N LYS A 303 -16.99 -3.58 19.46
CA LYS A 303 -17.65 -2.35 19.86
C LYS A 303 -18.33 -1.70 18.67
N ASN A 304 -19.61 -1.36 18.82
CA ASN A 304 -20.38 -0.68 17.80
C ASN A 304 -20.12 0.85 17.82
N HIS A 305 -20.76 1.57 16.88
CA HIS A 305 -20.62 3.04 16.77
C HIS A 305 -20.99 3.80 18.05
N ALA A 306 -21.91 3.29 18.83
CA ALA A 306 -22.28 3.90 20.11
C ALA A 306 -21.37 3.46 21.29
N GLY A 307 -20.30 2.72 21.03
CA GLY A 307 -19.37 2.21 22.03
C GLY A 307 -19.89 1.02 22.84
N MET A 308 -21.02 0.43 22.45
CA MET A 308 -21.56 -0.77 23.09
C MET A 308 -20.72 -1.99 22.72
N THR A 309 -20.36 -2.82 23.70
CA THR A 309 -19.72 -4.12 23.41
C THR A 309 -20.81 -5.12 23.05
N MET A 310 -20.71 -5.64 21.83
CA MET A 310 -21.63 -6.63 21.26
C MET A 310 -21.00 -8.03 21.33
N LYS A 311 -21.76 -9.01 21.82
CA LYS A 311 -21.33 -10.42 21.93
C LYS A 311 -22.05 -11.28 20.91
N LEU A 312 -21.28 -12.13 20.18
CA LEU A 312 -21.81 -13.08 19.22
C LEU A 312 -22.31 -14.36 19.91
N PHE A 313 -23.56 -14.71 19.65
CA PHE A 313 -24.14 -16.03 19.88
C PHE A 313 -24.15 -16.79 18.55
N ALA A 314 -23.02 -17.45 18.27
CA ALA A 314 -22.74 -18.09 16.97
C ALA A 314 -23.65 -19.29 16.70
N ARG A 315 -23.99 -20.03 17.73
CA ARG A 315 -24.84 -21.23 17.69
C ARG A 315 -25.79 -21.18 18.87
N PRO A 316 -26.81 -20.31 18.81
CA PRO A 316 -27.86 -20.34 19.82
C PRO A 316 -28.53 -21.73 19.79
N GLY A 317 -29.56 -21.98 20.44
CA GLY A 317 -30.12 -23.32 20.48
C GLY A 317 -31.59 -23.32 20.87
N ALA A 318 -32.03 -24.42 21.45
CA ALA A 318 -33.38 -24.56 21.92
C ALA A 318 -33.58 -23.90 23.30
N VAL A 319 -34.75 -23.35 23.52
CA VAL A 319 -35.26 -22.85 24.79
C VAL A 319 -36.74 -23.15 24.91
N ASN A 320 -37.19 -23.56 26.08
CA ASN A 320 -38.59 -23.64 26.39
C ASN A 320 -39.02 -22.35 27.06
N MET A 321 -39.72 -21.50 26.33
CA MET A 321 -40.22 -20.23 26.82
C MET A 321 -41.39 -20.43 27.78
N GLY A 322 -41.64 -19.42 28.60
CA GLY A 322 -42.72 -19.43 29.56
C GLY A 322 -42.44 -20.29 30.78
N ALA A 323 -43.50 -20.71 31.46
CA ALA A 323 -43.41 -21.48 32.67
C ALA A 323 -44.52 -22.54 32.77
N PRO A 324 -44.21 -23.73 33.32
CA PRO A 324 -45.22 -24.79 33.52
C PRO A 324 -46.28 -24.34 34.55
N ARG A 325 -47.47 -24.84 34.40
CA ARG A 325 -48.64 -24.40 35.19
C ARG A 325 -48.43 -24.50 36.71
N HIS A 326 -47.62 -25.42 37.16
CA HIS A 326 -47.32 -25.64 38.60
C HIS A 326 -46.16 -24.76 39.13
N GLU A 327 -45.50 -24.00 38.27
CA GLU A 327 -44.37 -23.17 38.70
C GLU A 327 -44.88 -22.04 39.62
N LYS A 328 -44.33 -21.99 40.83
CA LYS A 328 -44.69 -20.96 41.82
C LYS A 328 -44.36 -19.55 41.31
N GLY A 329 -45.32 -18.66 41.35
CA GLY A 329 -45.21 -17.30 40.87
C GLY A 329 -45.53 -17.11 39.38
N ARG A 330 -45.87 -18.17 38.64
CA ARG A 330 -46.27 -18.10 37.23
C ARG A 330 -47.53 -17.23 37.06
N ARG A 331 -47.55 -16.42 36.00
CA ARG A 331 -48.72 -15.68 35.53
C ARG A 331 -49.41 -16.41 34.35
N ALA A 332 -50.66 -16.11 34.13
CA ALA A 332 -51.48 -16.75 33.10
C ALA A 332 -50.96 -16.51 31.67
N ASN A 333 -50.25 -15.38 31.45
CA ASN A 333 -49.69 -14.99 30.16
C ASN A 333 -48.32 -15.62 29.83
N GLU A 334 -47.75 -16.43 30.71
CA GLU A 334 -46.46 -17.10 30.51
C GLU A 334 -46.67 -18.47 29.85
N PHE A 335 -47.07 -18.46 28.58
CA PHE A 335 -47.37 -19.70 27.84
C PHE A 335 -46.09 -20.49 27.54
N GLU A 336 -46.14 -21.82 27.74
CA GLU A 336 -45.02 -22.69 27.36
C GLU A 336 -44.96 -22.82 25.84
N ARG A 337 -43.80 -22.59 25.28
CA ARG A 337 -43.49 -22.67 23.85
C ARG A 337 -42.13 -23.30 23.62
N ALA A 338 -42.01 -24.32 22.80
CA ALA A 338 -40.73 -24.85 22.38
C ALA A 338 -40.19 -24.00 21.25
N VAL A 339 -39.02 -23.41 21.45
CA VAL A 339 -38.38 -22.51 20.49
C VAL A 339 -36.99 -23.02 20.12
N ARG A 340 -36.62 -22.89 18.86
CA ARG A 340 -35.27 -23.08 18.35
C ARG A 340 -34.77 -21.79 17.72
N LEU A 341 -33.72 -21.20 18.31
CA LEU A 341 -33.00 -20.10 17.73
C LEU A 341 -31.94 -20.66 16.78
N ALA A 342 -32.12 -20.46 15.49
CA ALA A 342 -31.30 -21.04 14.44
C ALA A 342 -30.31 -20.02 13.88
N ARG A 343 -30.63 -18.72 13.96
CA ARG A 343 -29.81 -17.64 13.38
C ARG A 343 -28.78 -17.13 14.39
N PRO A 344 -27.48 -17.05 14.00
CA PRO A 344 -26.49 -16.34 14.78
C PRO A 344 -26.89 -14.87 14.96
N PHE A 345 -26.68 -14.35 16.16
CA PHE A 345 -26.98 -12.95 16.46
C PHE A 345 -25.99 -12.35 17.46
N TYR A 346 -25.83 -11.06 17.38
CA TYR A 346 -25.14 -10.25 18.38
C TYR A 346 -26.14 -9.62 19.34
N VAL A 347 -25.72 -9.46 20.60
CA VAL A 347 -26.46 -8.71 21.62
C VAL A 347 -25.51 -7.87 22.44
N ALA A 348 -25.94 -6.68 22.86
CA ALA A 348 -25.17 -5.82 23.76
C ALA A 348 -24.97 -6.48 25.13
N LEU A 349 -23.77 -6.37 25.71
CA LEU A 349 -23.46 -6.95 27.01
C LEU A 349 -24.33 -6.37 28.13
N HIS A 350 -24.70 -5.09 28.05
CA HIS A 350 -25.47 -4.36 29.04
C HIS A 350 -26.70 -3.70 28.40
N GLU A 351 -27.57 -3.15 29.24
CA GLU A 351 -28.60 -2.23 28.79
C GLU A 351 -27.95 -0.99 28.12
N THR A 352 -28.70 -0.35 27.24
CA THR A 352 -28.29 0.93 26.62
C THR A 352 -28.20 2.01 27.67
N THR A 353 -27.07 2.70 27.77
CA THR A 353 -26.85 3.73 28.76
C THR A 353 -27.41 5.11 28.36
N VAL A 354 -27.57 6.00 29.31
CA VAL A 354 -27.95 7.42 29.09
C VAL A 354 -26.97 8.07 28.11
N ALA A 355 -25.65 7.86 28.28
CA ALA A 355 -24.64 8.41 27.37
C ALA A 355 -24.78 7.87 25.96
N GLN A 356 -25.00 6.56 25.82
CA GLN A 356 -25.13 5.92 24.50
C GLN A 356 -26.39 6.35 23.76
N PHE A 357 -27.52 6.42 24.46
CA PHE A 357 -28.78 6.94 23.90
C PHE A 357 -28.67 8.44 23.57
N GLY A 358 -27.91 9.19 24.35
CA GLY A 358 -27.66 10.62 24.16
C GLY A 358 -26.98 10.98 22.83
N LEU A 359 -26.29 10.01 22.20
CA LEU A 359 -25.74 10.17 20.84
C LEU A 359 -26.84 10.26 19.76
N PHE A 360 -27.98 9.69 20.02
CA PHE A 360 -29.17 9.72 19.16
C PHE A 360 -30.12 10.86 19.56
N GLN A 361 -30.45 10.95 20.83
CA GLN A 361 -31.41 11.92 21.36
C GLN A 361 -30.96 12.39 22.74
N SER A 362 -30.68 13.68 22.88
CA SER A 362 -30.31 14.33 24.15
C SER A 362 -31.50 14.51 25.09
N GLY A 363 -31.21 14.87 26.33
CA GLY A 363 -32.23 15.29 27.32
C GLY A 363 -32.81 14.16 28.20
N LYS A 364 -32.29 12.94 28.13
CA LYS A 364 -32.64 11.88 29.10
C LYS A 364 -31.91 12.11 30.42
N ALA A 365 -32.67 12.05 31.54
CA ALA A 365 -32.13 12.24 32.89
C ALA A 365 -31.37 11.00 33.36
N GLY A 366 -30.38 11.21 34.20
CA GLY A 366 -29.62 10.17 34.89
C GLY A 366 -28.11 10.24 34.67
N PRO A 367 -27.33 9.48 35.45
CA PRO A 367 -25.89 9.37 35.26
C PRO A 367 -25.55 8.76 33.87
N PRO A 368 -24.47 9.21 33.22
CA PRO A 368 -24.10 8.73 31.87
C PRO A 368 -23.97 7.21 31.74
N THR A 369 -23.58 6.53 32.82
CA THR A 369 -23.35 5.06 32.88
C THR A 369 -24.58 4.27 33.37
N ALA A 370 -25.65 4.94 33.80
CA ALA A 370 -26.90 4.23 34.14
C ALA A 370 -27.66 3.81 32.90
N PRO A 371 -28.53 2.77 32.97
CA PRO A 371 -29.42 2.42 31.85
C PRO A 371 -30.32 3.62 31.52
N VAL A 372 -30.54 3.87 30.26
CA VAL A 372 -31.55 4.84 29.84
C VAL A 372 -32.92 4.27 30.08
N THR A 373 -33.74 5.02 30.81
CA THR A 373 -35.14 4.69 31.12
C THR A 373 -36.08 5.79 30.63
N ASN A 374 -37.38 5.65 30.89
CA ASN A 374 -38.39 6.58 30.35
C ASN A 374 -38.32 6.69 28.81
N VAL A 375 -38.00 5.58 28.13
CA VAL A 375 -37.94 5.45 26.67
C VAL A 375 -39.12 4.61 26.22
N ALA A 376 -39.93 5.14 25.30
CA ALA A 376 -40.97 4.37 24.66
C ALA A 376 -40.38 3.32 23.73
N TRP A 377 -41.08 2.22 23.51
CA TRP A 377 -40.62 1.18 22.56
C TRP A 377 -40.31 1.76 21.18
N ALA A 378 -41.12 2.71 20.71
CA ALA A 378 -40.93 3.39 19.43
C ALA A 378 -39.60 4.16 19.36
N ASP A 379 -39.15 4.78 20.46
CA ASP A 379 -37.87 5.50 20.51
C ASP A 379 -36.69 4.52 20.55
N ALA A 380 -36.85 3.38 21.26
CA ALA A 380 -35.85 2.30 21.23
C ALA A 380 -35.69 1.70 19.83
N ALA A 381 -36.81 1.48 19.10
CA ALA A 381 -36.78 1.03 17.71
C ALA A 381 -36.12 2.08 16.78
N ALA A 382 -36.42 3.37 16.97
CA ALA A 382 -35.79 4.46 16.23
C ALA A 382 -34.28 4.55 16.50
N PHE A 383 -33.84 4.37 17.75
CA PHE A 383 -32.43 4.29 18.11
C PHE A 383 -31.72 3.13 17.39
N CYS A 384 -32.34 1.95 17.33
CA CYS A 384 -31.79 0.80 16.59
C CYS A 384 -31.58 1.13 15.10
N ASN A 385 -32.54 1.79 14.47
CA ASN A 385 -32.41 2.19 13.07
C ASN A 385 -31.35 3.29 12.88
N TRP A 386 -31.27 4.26 13.80
CA TRP A 386 -30.21 5.27 13.78
C TRP A 386 -28.83 4.61 13.85
N LEU A 387 -28.65 3.67 14.77
CA LEU A 387 -27.39 2.93 14.92
C LEU A 387 -27.06 2.11 13.67
N SER A 388 -28.05 1.47 13.05
CA SER A 388 -27.89 0.76 11.79
C SER A 388 -27.40 1.66 10.67
N ALA A 389 -27.98 2.85 10.54
CA ALA A 389 -27.59 3.84 9.53
C ALA A 389 -26.14 4.33 9.73
N ARG A 390 -25.69 4.48 10.99
CA ARG A 390 -24.31 4.86 11.32
C ARG A 390 -23.27 3.82 10.89
N GLU A 391 -23.66 2.57 10.79
CA GLU A 391 -22.79 1.45 10.38
C GLU A 391 -23.06 0.94 8.97
N GLY A 392 -23.91 1.61 8.20
CA GLY A 392 -24.25 1.22 6.83
C GLY A 392 -25.05 -0.09 6.74
N LEU A 393 -25.73 -0.48 7.83
CA LEU A 393 -26.55 -1.68 7.90
C LEU A 393 -27.97 -1.38 7.46
N GLN A 394 -28.67 -2.42 6.93
CA GLN A 394 -30.07 -2.26 6.56
C GLN A 394 -30.95 -2.10 7.81
N PRO A 395 -31.78 -1.03 7.90
CA PRO A 395 -32.68 -0.85 9.04
C PRO A 395 -33.59 -2.05 9.26
N PHE A 396 -33.75 -2.46 10.54
CA PHE A 396 -34.62 -3.56 10.89
C PHE A 396 -36.09 -3.16 10.98
N TYR A 397 -36.36 -1.91 11.32
CA TYR A 397 -37.70 -1.37 11.45
C TYR A 397 -38.04 -0.44 10.30
N ALA A 398 -39.31 -0.44 9.87
CA ALA A 398 -39.89 0.48 8.92
C ALA A 398 -41.12 1.17 9.51
N ARG A 399 -41.40 2.41 9.11
CA ARG A 399 -42.62 3.10 9.47
C ARG A 399 -43.76 2.68 8.53
N ARG A 400 -44.87 2.20 9.10
CA ARG A 400 -46.12 1.91 8.38
C ARG A 400 -47.31 2.35 9.23
N ASN A 401 -48.24 3.07 8.63
CA ASN A 401 -49.46 3.56 9.29
C ASN A 401 -49.21 4.27 10.62
N GLY A 402 -48.15 5.11 10.68
CA GLY A 402 -47.75 5.85 11.87
C GLY A 402 -46.97 5.05 12.94
N GLY A 403 -46.93 3.73 12.83
CA GLY A 403 -46.19 2.84 13.75
C GLY A 403 -44.91 2.27 13.18
N TRP A 404 -44.09 1.68 14.04
CA TRP A 404 -42.90 0.91 13.66
C TRP A 404 -43.26 -0.58 13.50
N VAL A 405 -42.86 -1.16 12.42
CA VAL A 405 -43.01 -2.60 12.12
C VAL A 405 -41.68 -3.16 11.64
N LYS A 406 -41.53 -4.48 11.71
CA LYS A 406 -40.39 -5.16 11.06
C LYS A 406 -40.39 -4.83 9.57
N ALA A 407 -39.25 -4.37 9.04
CA ALA A 407 -39.06 -4.15 7.62
C ALA A 407 -39.16 -5.47 6.85
N GLY A 408 -39.63 -5.41 5.60
CA GLY A 408 -39.61 -6.56 4.71
C GLY A 408 -38.18 -6.93 4.28
N GLY A 409 -37.96 -8.19 3.91
CA GLY A 409 -36.63 -8.70 3.54
C GLY A 409 -35.78 -9.09 4.75
N GLY A 410 -34.57 -9.55 4.50
CA GLY A 410 -33.61 -9.88 5.55
C GLY A 410 -32.80 -8.66 5.95
N SER A 411 -32.89 -8.20 7.18
CA SER A 411 -32.07 -7.12 7.72
C SER A 411 -30.98 -7.68 8.62
N ASP A 412 -29.80 -7.08 8.57
CA ASP A 412 -28.68 -7.26 9.50
C ASP A 412 -28.50 -6.04 10.43
N GLY A 413 -29.42 -5.10 10.38
CA GLY A 413 -29.43 -3.92 11.23
C GLY A 413 -29.77 -4.21 12.69
N TYR A 414 -29.53 -3.21 13.54
CA TYR A 414 -29.83 -3.24 14.95
C TYR A 414 -31.35 -3.29 15.18
N ARG A 415 -31.72 -4.01 16.22
CA ARG A 415 -33.09 -4.21 16.69
C ARG A 415 -33.11 -4.48 18.19
N LEU A 416 -34.26 -4.51 18.78
CA LEU A 416 -34.46 -5.10 20.10
C LEU A 416 -34.33 -6.63 19.99
N PRO A 417 -33.82 -7.34 21.00
CA PRO A 417 -33.88 -8.80 21.03
C PRO A 417 -35.35 -9.26 20.95
N SER A 418 -35.60 -10.42 20.33
CA SER A 418 -36.93 -11.03 20.47
C SER A 418 -37.13 -11.52 21.90
N GLU A 419 -38.40 -11.72 22.30
CA GLU A 419 -38.73 -12.30 23.60
C GLU A 419 -38.05 -13.66 23.80
N ALA A 420 -38.02 -14.46 22.74
CA ALA A 420 -37.35 -15.76 22.74
C ALA A 420 -35.83 -15.66 22.90
N GLU A 421 -35.20 -14.72 22.21
CA GLU A 421 -33.73 -14.46 22.36
C GLU A 421 -33.43 -13.99 23.79
N TRP A 422 -34.21 -13.06 24.32
CA TRP A 422 -34.02 -12.54 25.67
C TRP A 422 -34.13 -13.67 26.71
N GLU A 423 -35.18 -14.50 26.60
CA GLU A 423 -35.41 -15.60 27.53
C GLU A 423 -34.36 -16.71 27.38
N TYR A 424 -33.89 -16.99 26.15
CA TYR A 424 -32.77 -17.89 25.92
C TYR A 424 -31.49 -17.37 26.61
N LEU A 425 -31.18 -16.12 26.47
CA LEU A 425 -29.99 -15.48 27.09
C LEU A 425 -30.07 -15.57 28.62
N ALA A 426 -31.21 -15.25 29.19
CA ALA A 426 -31.41 -15.22 30.63
C ALA A 426 -31.44 -16.63 31.29
N ARG A 427 -31.87 -17.68 30.58
CA ARG A 427 -32.15 -18.98 31.17
C ARG A 427 -31.29 -20.13 30.66
N LYS A 428 -30.84 -20.10 29.39
CA LYS A 428 -30.19 -21.24 28.71
C LYS A 428 -28.77 -20.98 28.24
N ALA A 429 -28.48 -19.81 27.73
CA ALA A 429 -27.16 -19.51 27.17
C ALA A 429 -26.06 -19.73 28.23
N GLY A 430 -25.00 -20.45 27.85
CA GLY A 430 -23.88 -20.77 28.74
C GLY A 430 -24.20 -21.73 29.87
N ARG A 431 -25.39 -22.38 29.86
CA ARG A 431 -25.87 -23.28 30.90
C ARG A 431 -26.14 -24.69 30.31
N PRO A 432 -25.81 -25.77 31.03
CA PRO A 432 -26.14 -27.12 30.58
C PRO A 432 -27.64 -27.36 30.53
N GLN A 433 -28.37 -26.81 31.50
CA GLN A 433 -29.84 -26.91 31.59
C GLN A 433 -30.44 -25.50 31.72
N GLN A 434 -31.71 -25.39 31.31
CA GLN A 434 -32.48 -24.16 31.45
C GLN A 434 -32.85 -23.95 32.93
N THR A 435 -32.76 -22.70 33.38
CA THR A 435 -33.04 -22.32 34.77
C THR A 435 -34.26 -21.42 34.88
N ARG A 436 -34.82 -21.31 36.08
CA ARG A 436 -35.97 -20.44 36.38
C ARG A 436 -35.54 -18.95 36.47
N PHE A 437 -34.42 -18.71 37.11
CA PHE A 437 -33.83 -17.38 37.29
C PHE A 437 -32.49 -17.28 36.56
N THR A 438 -32.01 -16.10 36.37
CA THR A 438 -30.67 -15.87 35.78
C THR A 438 -29.55 -16.50 36.60
N TRP A 439 -29.72 -16.63 37.92
CA TRP A 439 -28.75 -17.25 38.84
C TRP A 439 -28.94 -18.75 39.05
N GLY A 440 -30.03 -19.36 38.59
CA GLY A 440 -30.33 -20.79 38.77
C GLY A 440 -31.79 -21.06 39.12
N ASP A 441 -32.07 -22.15 39.91
CA ASP A 441 -33.43 -22.56 40.25
C ASP A 441 -33.82 -22.24 41.69
N GLN A 442 -32.90 -21.78 42.50
CA GLN A 442 -33.16 -21.42 43.89
C GLN A 442 -33.97 -20.13 43.99
N ALA A 443 -35.06 -20.15 44.76
CA ALA A 443 -35.93 -18.99 44.93
C ALA A 443 -35.29 -17.89 45.79
N GLN A 444 -34.32 -18.24 46.65
CA GLN A 444 -33.56 -17.26 47.41
C GLN A 444 -32.60 -16.49 46.48
N VAL A 445 -32.66 -15.17 46.54
CA VAL A 445 -31.75 -14.30 45.77
C VAL A 445 -30.34 -14.43 46.36
N PRO A 446 -29.34 -14.87 45.59
CA PRO A 446 -27.97 -14.93 46.09
C PRO A 446 -27.34 -13.52 46.20
N PRO A 447 -26.31 -13.35 47.01
CA PRO A 447 -25.61 -12.07 47.11
C PRO A 447 -25.13 -11.58 45.73
N ARG A 448 -25.33 -10.29 45.47
CA ARG A 448 -24.92 -9.65 44.21
C ARG A 448 -25.57 -10.23 42.94
N ALA A 449 -26.76 -10.82 43.04
CA ALA A 449 -27.47 -11.40 41.88
C ALA A 449 -27.97 -10.32 40.90
N GLY A 450 -28.19 -9.11 41.35
CA GLY A 450 -28.66 -7.99 40.55
C GLY A 450 -29.16 -6.84 41.45
N ASN A 451 -29.56 -5.74 40.85
CA ASN A 451 -30.16 -4.58 41.51
C ASN A 451 -31.69 -4.77 41.56
N PHE A 452 -32.23 -5.01 42.73
CA PHE A 452 -33.66 -5.25 43.01
C PHE A 452 -34.17 -4.26 44.09
N ALA A 453 -35.48 -4.36 44.40
CA ALA A 453 -36.01 -3.69 45.60
C ALA A 453 -35.46 -4.38 46.85
N ASP A 454 -34.33 -3.95 47.31
CA ASP A 454 -33.62 -4.45 48.49
C ASP A 454 -33.99 -3.64 49.78
N GLU A 455 -33.26 -3.86 50.85
CA GLU A 455 -33.52 -3.15 52.09
C GLU A 455 -33.25 -1.64 51.96
N SER A 456 -32.41 -1.17 51.04
CA SER A 456 -32.16 0.24 50.78
C SER A 456 -33.34 0.95 50.08
N ALA A 457 -34.20 0.17 49.43
CA ALA A 457 -35.43 0.64 48.80
C ALA A 457 -36.64 0.72 49.76
N LYS A 458 -36.46 0.35 51.01
CA LYS A 458 -37.52 0.42 52.04
C LYS A 458 -38.10 1.84 52.14
N GLY A 459 -39.41 1.94 52.00
CA GLY A 459 -40.11 3.23 51.97
C GLY A 459 -40.09 3.97 50.63
N LYS A 460 -39.35 3.47 49.63
CA LYS A 460 -39.32 3.98 48.23
C LYS A 460 -40.11 3.08 47.26
N THR A 461 -40.23 1.83 47.59
CA THR A 461 -40.99 0.82 46.81
C THR A 461 -42.11 0.20 47.64
N ALA A 462 -43.12 -0.36 46.98
CA ALA A 462 -44.27 -0.99 47.66
C ALA A 462 -43.88 -2.23 48.47
N SER A 463 -42.82 -2.91 48.09
CA SER A 463 -42.26 -4.09 48.76
C SER A 463 -40.74 -4.15 48.52
N TYR A 464 -40.03 -4.87 49.38
CA TYR A 464 -38.62 -5.13 49.23
C TYR A 464 -38.26 -6.55 49.60
N ILE A 465 -37.06 -7.01 49.15
CA ILE A 465 -36.55 -8.36 49.46
C ILE A 465 -35.83 -8.31 50.81
N PRO A 466 -36.39 -8.95 51.87
CA PRO A 466 -35.76 -8.94 53.19
C PRO A 466 -34.40 -9.65 53.16
N ARG A 467 -33.43 -9.13 53.91
CA ARG A 467 -32.07 -9.69 54.02
C ARG A 467 -31.28 -9.75 52.69
N TYR A 468 -31.67 -8.92 51.73
CA TYR A 468 -30.93 -8.65 50.53
C TYR A 468 -30.52 -7.19 50.49
N THR A 469 -29.25 -6.94 50.15
CA THR A 469 -28.72 -5.60 49.98
C THR A 469 -27.79 -5.57 48.81
N ASP A 470 -28.08 -4.77 47.81
CA ASP A 470 -27.29 -4.60 46.58
C ASP A 470 -26.52 -3.27 46.56
N GLY A 471 -26.89 -2.34 47.41
CA GLY A 471 -26.22 -1.04 47.58
C GLY A 471 -26.84 0.09 46.75
N PHE A 472 -27.95 -0.15 46.04
CA PHE A 472 -28.58 0.86 45.19
C PHE A 472 -30.08 0.98 45.51
N ALA A 473 -30.52 2.19 45.84
CA ALA A 473 -31.93 2.51 46.10
C ALA A 473 -32.66 3.03 44.83
N GLY A 474 -32.14 2.72 43.65
CA GLY A 474 -32.57 3.14 42.32
C GLY A 474 -31.70 2.46 41.28
N LEU A 475 -31.61 3.03 40.07
CA LEU A 475 -30.77 2.48 39.01
C LEU A 475 -29.28 2.48 39.38
N ALA A 476 -28.59 1.38 39.15
CA ALA A 476 -27.15 1.25 39.24
C ALA A 476 -26.48 1.57 37.89
N PRO A 477 -25.21 1.98 37.85
CA PRO A 477 -24.43 1.95 36.62
C PRO A 477 -24.46 0.56 36.01
N VAL A 478 -24.57 0.44 34.68
CA VAL A 478 -24.59 -0.86 34.01
C VAL A 478 -23.32 -1.66 34.33
N GLY A 479 -23.44 -3.01 34.47
CA GLY A 479 -22.31 -3.85 34.81
C GLY A 479 -21.83 -3.75 36.26
N SER A 480 -22.61 -3.18 37.16
CA SER A 480 -22.28 -3.13 38.62
C SER A 480 -22.31 -4.51 39.29
N PHE A 481 -22.95 -5.46 38.68
CA PHE A 481 -23.09 -6.85 39.16
C PHE A 481 -22.31 -7.81 38.28
N PRO A 482 -21.96 -9.02 38.78
CA PRO A 482 -21.24 -10.01 38.00
C PRO A 482 -22.00 -10.42 36.74
N ALA A 483 -21.27 -10.64 35.66
CA ALA A 483 -21.86 -11.20 34.45
C ALA A 483 -22.47 -12.58 34.74
N ASP A 484 -23.56 -12.88 34.06
CA ASP A 484 -24.22 -14.18 34.14
C ASP A 484 -23.43 -15.26 33.36
N ARG A 485 -23.96 -16.49 33.30
CA ARG A 485 -23.34 -17.61 32.60
C ARG A 485 -23.21 -17.40 31.08
N ALA A 486 -24.02 -16.53 30.51
CA ALA A 486 -23.91 -16.13 29.12
C ALA A 486 -22.85 -15.04 28.91
N GLY A 487 -22.27 -14.51 29.98
CA GLY A 487 -21.33 -13.38 29.97
C GLY A 487 -22.01 -12.04 29.67
N LEU A 488 -23.30 -11.93 30.03
CA LEU A 488 -24.08 -10.70 29.92
C LEU A 488 -24.33 -10.14 31.31
N PHE A 489 -24.56 -8.85 31.38
CA PHE A 489 -24.81 -8.12 32.63
C PHE A 489 -26.28 -7.68 32.72
N ASP A 490 -26.76 -7.56 33.93
CA ASP A 490 -28.03 -6.91 34.27
C ASP A 490 -29.28 -7.52 33.55
N LEU A 491 -29.23 -8.82 33.13
CA LEU A 491 -30.41 -9.55 32.66
C LEU A 491 -31.41 -9.82 33.82
N SER A 492 -31.03 -9.53 35.02
CA SER A 492 -31.85 -9.64 36.20
C SER A 492 -31.60 -8.42 37.08
N GLY A 493 -32.65 -7.67 37.34
CA GLY A 493 -32.58 -6.43 38.11
C GLY A 493 -32.21 -5.22 37.24
N ASN A 494 -31.89 -4.13 37.88
CA ASN A 494 -31.53 -2.82 37.34
C ASN A 494 -32.69 -2.19 36.53
N ALA A 495 -32.77 -2.41 35.21
CA ALA A 495 -33.90 -1.99 34.40
C ALA A 495 -34.53 -3.17 33.68
N SER A 496 -35.85 -3.27 33.66
CA SER A 496 -36.57 -4.14 32.72
C SER A 496 -36.27 -3.71 31.29
N GLU A 497 -36.42 -4.61 30.31
CA GLU A 497 -35.98 -4.34 28.96
C GLU A 497 -37.09 -4.56 27.93
N TRP A 498 -37.30 -3.55 27.08
CA TRP A 498 -38.10 -3.72 25.89
C TRP A 498 -37.55 -4.82 24.99
N VAL A 499 -38.45 -5.70 24.52
CA VAL A 499 -38.14 -6.66 23.45
C VAL A 499 -38.94 -6.36 22.20
N HIS A 500 -38.61 -7.02 21.09
CA HIS A 500 -39.25 -6.76 19.81
C HIS A 500 -40.73 -7.11 19.78
N ASP A 501 -41.11 -8.16 20.51
CA ASP A 501 -42.38 -8.85 20.35
C ASP A 501 -43.57 -8.00 20.77
N VAL A 502 -44.65 -8.12 20.02
CA VAL A 502 -45.95 -7.58 20.38
C VAL A 502 -46.56 -8.42 21.51
N TYR A 503 -47.07 -7.72 22.53
CA TYR A 503 -47.73 -8.38 23.65
C TYR A 503 -49.07 -9.03 23.23
N SER A 504 -49.24 -10.29 23.52
CA SER A 504 -50.48 -11.06 23.26
C SER A 504 -50.84 -11.95 24.43
N LEU A 505 -52.11 -12.01 24.72
CA LEU A 505 -52.71 -12.96 25.65
C LEU A 505 -53.26 -14.21 24.95
N THR A 506 -53.13 -14.30 23.64
CA THR A 506 -53.54 -15.49 22.86
C THR A 506 -52.50 -16.58 23.02
N PRO A 507 -52.88 -17.76 23.52
CA PRO A 507 -51.97 -18.88 23.59
C PRO A 507 -51.45 -19.24 22.20
N PRO A 508 -50.15 -19.63 22.07
CA PRO A 508 -49.62 -20.13 20.81
C PRO A 508 -50.37 -21.41 20.41
N ARG A 509 -50.44 -21.70 19.12
CA ARG A 509 -50.93 -22.99 18.62
C ARG A 509 -49.94 -24.06 19.07
N GLY A 510 -50.41 -25.02 19.91
CA GLY A 510 -49.53 -26.01 20.50
C GLY A 510 -48.93 -26.99 19.50
N GLY A 511 -47.79 -27.59 19.86
CA GLY A 511 -47.21 -28.79 19.25
C GLY A 511 -46.09 -28.59 18.26
N ALA A 512 -45.88 -27.40 17.67
CA ALA A 512 -44.76 -27.14 16.74
C ALA A 512 -43.61 -26.40 17.43
N ILE A 513 -42.37 -26.74 17.09
CA ILE A 513 -41.19 -25.94 17.47
C ILE A 513 -41.16 -24.66 16.63
N GLU A 514 -41.26 -23.54 17.29
CA GLU A 514 -41.14 -22.24 16.64
C GLU A 514 -39.65 -21.95 16.34
N VAL A 515 -39.33 -21.53 15.09
CA VAL A 515 -37.95 -21.20 14.69
C VAL A 515 -37.80 -19.69 14.57
N ASP A 516 -36.86 -19.11 15.33
CA ASP A 516 -36.58 -17.68 15.38
C ASP A 516 -37.86 -16.81 15.47
N PRO A 517 -38.77 -17.06 16.44
CA PRO A 517 -40.02 -16.32 16.52
C PRO A 517 -39.76 -14.82 16.83
N MET A 518 -40.60 -13.98 16.22
CA MET A 518 -40.56 -12.54 16.37
C MET A 518 -41.88 -11.96 16.88
N GLY A 519 -42.66 -12.79 17.61
CA GLY A 519 -43.97 -12.41 18.14
C GLY A 519 -45.06 -12.25 17.09
N ALA A 520 -46.21 -11.71 17.50
CA ALA A 520 -47.32 -11.43 16.60
C ALA A 520 -46.98 -10.29 15.61
N ALA A 521 -47.51 -10.39 14.41
CA ALA A 521 -47.24 -9.40 13.36
C ALA A 521 -47.90 -8.02 13.62
N HIS A 522 -48.94 -7.99 14.43
CA HIS A 522 -49.74 -6.79 14.70
C HIS A 522 -50.16 -6.70 16.18
N GLY A 523 -50.20 -5.49 16.72
CA GLY A 523 -50.66 -5.17 18.07
C GLY A 523 -50.18 -3.78 18.49
N GLY A 524 -50.83 -3.22 19.52
CA GLY A 524 -50.58 -1.86 19.99
C GLY A 524 -49.58 -1.76 21.14
N ALA A 525 -49.23 -2.88 21.77
CA ALA A 525 -48.34 -2.92 22.93
C ALA A 525 -47.23 -3.93 22.73
N HIS A 526 -46.05 -3.63 23.27
CA HIS A 526 -44.88 -4.52 23.18
C HIS A 526 -44.54 -5.14 24.54
N VAL A 527 -43.88 -6.27 24.49
CA VAL A 527 -43.43 -7.01 25.67
C VAL A 527 -42.17 -6.32 26.24
N PHE A 528 -42.10 -6.24 27.58
CA PHE A 528 -40.83 -6.08 28.27
C PHE A 528 -40.53 -7.32 29.13
N LYS A 529 -39.24 -7.56 29.35
CA LYS A 529 -38.70 -8.70 30.08
C LYS A 529 -37.78 -8.24 31.19
N GLY A 530 -37.48 -9.13 32.08
CA GLY A 530 -36.57 -8.90 33.20
C GLY A 530 -37.20 -8.16 34.40
N SER A 531 -36.68 -8.47 35.57
CA SER A 531 -36.90 -7.69 36.78
C SER A 531 -36.10 -6.37 36.74
N ASN A 532 -36.44 -5.48 37.66
CA ASN A 532 -35.78 -4.15 37.76
C ASN A 532 -35.54 -3.80 39.22
N TRP A 533 -34.99 -2.61 39.48
CA TRP A 533 -34.66 -2.10 40.82
C TRP A 533 -35.89 -1.97 41.75
N ARG A 534 -37.11 -2.07 41.23
CA ARG A 534 -38.37 -2.04 42.02
C ARG A 534 -38.94 -3.45 42.27
N SER A 535 -38.39 -4.50 41.64
CA SER A 535 -38.90 -5.83 41.72
C SER A 535 -38.50 -6.51 43.02
N ALA A 536 -39.51 -7.04 43.76
CA ALA A 536 -39.32 -7.73 45.03
C ALA A 536 -40.02 -9.09 45.10
N SER A 537 -40.96 -9.37 44.21
CA SER A 537 -41.75 -10.59 44.22
C SER A 537 -41.10 -11.71 43.45
N LEU A 538 -41.32 -12.97 43.93
CA LEU A 538 -40.87 -14.17 43.20
C LEU A 538 -41.37 -14.19 41.75
N THR A 539 -42.55 -13.67 41.49
CA THR A 539 -43.17 -13.60 40.15
C THR A 539 -42.28 -12.76 39.21
N GLU A 540 -41.88 -11.58 39.63
CA GLU A 540 -41.12 -10.63 38.80
C GLU A 540 -39.67 -11.07 38.59
N LEU A 541 -39.08 -11.79 39.56
CA LEU A 541 -37.68 -12.21 39.51
C LEU A 541 -37.44 -13.38 38.53
N ARG A 542 -38.49 -14.08 38.08
CA ARG A 542 -38.38 -15.21 37.15
C ARG A 542 -38.11 -14.70 35.73
N ALA A 543 -37.19 -15.31 35.03
CA ALA A 543 -36.87 -14.93 33.67
C ALA A 543 -38.00 -15.19 32.64
N SER A 544 -38.98 -16.05 32.99
CA SER A 544 -40.22 -16.22 32.21
C SER A 544 -41.23 -15.09 32.39
N PHE A 545 -41.09 -14.25 33.42
CA PHE A 545 -41.96 -13.09 33.62
C PHE A 545 -41.99 -12.22 32.37
N ARG A 546 -43.19 -11.79 32.01
CA ARG A 546 -43.45 -10.91 30.87
C ARG A 546 -44.58 -9.95 31.19
N GLU A 547 -44.46 -8.74 30.70
CA GLU A 547 -45.44 -7.69 30.90
C GLU A 547 -45.41 -6.70 29.74
N THR A 548 -46.29 -5.72 29.76
CA THR A 548 -46.36 -4.64 28.78
C THR A 548 -46.48 -3.30 29.45
N SER A 549 -46.12 -2.21 28.74
CA SER A 549 -46.33 -0.85 29.16
C SER A 549 -46.87 0.00 28.02
N ALA A 550 -47.69 1.00 28.31
CA ALA A 550 -48.19 1.94 27.34
C ALA A 550 -47.11 2.93 26.88
N GLY A 551 -46.04 3.09 27.66
CA GLY A 551 -44.94 4.03 27.35
C GLY A 551 -43.71 3.77 28.20
N GLY A 552 -42.78 4.71 28.18
CA GLY A 552 -41.57 4.65 29.01
C GLY A 552 -41.89 4.69 30.51
N ARG A 553 -41.07 4.02 31.32
CA ARG A 553 -41.11 3.99 32.78
C ARG A 553 -39.70 4.24 33.32
N ASP A 554 -39.59 4.69 34.54
CA ASP A 554 -38.31 4.98 35.21
C ASP A 554 -37.52 3.72 35.61
N ASP A 555 -38.11 2.52 35.42
CA ASP A 555 -37.54 1.20 35.64
C ASP A 555 -37.48 0.33 34.36
N LEU A 556 -37.71 0.96 33.19
CA LEU A 556 -37.82 0.26 31.91
C LEU A 556 -36.91 0.91 30.84
N GLY A 557 -35.91 0.18 30.43
CA GLY A 557 -34.93 0.52 29.39
C GLY A 557 -34.95 -0.50 28.26
N PHE A 558 -33.81 -0.73 27.64
CA PHE A 558 -33.64 -1.72 26.57
C PHE A 558 -32.17 -2.06 26.33
N ARG A 559 -31.89 -3.20 25.71
CA ARG A 559 -30.60 -3.50 25.06
C ARG A 559 -30.79 -3.74 23.58
N VAL A 560 -29.71 -3.62 22.78
CA VAL A 560 -29.77 -3.85 21.34
C VAL A 560 -29.25 -5.23 20.97
N ALA A 561 -29.80 -5.77 19.89
CA ALA A 561 -29.33 -6.99 19.23
C ALA A 561 -29.27 -6.77 17.72
N ARG A 562 -28.65 -7.66 16.97
CA ARG A 562 -28.72 -7.72 15.51
C ARG A 562 -28.42 -9.13 15.01
N TYR A 563 -28.98 -9.51 13.88
CA TYR A 563 -28.55 -10.74 13.24
C TYR A 563 -27.17 -10.59 12.61
N LEU A 564 -26.39 -11.66 12.61
CA LEU A 564 -25.09 -11.68 11.94
C LEU A 564 -25.23 -11.47 10.42
N TYR A 565 -26.34 -11.93 9.86
CA TYR A 565 -26.59 -11.92 8.43
C TYR A 565 -28.04 -11.59 8.10
N GLY A 566 -28.21 -10.65 7.18
CA GLY A 566 -29.52 -10.24 6.66
C GLY A 566 -29.93 -11.07 5.44
N GLY A 567 -30.43 -12.26 5.61
CA GLY A 567 -30.95 -13.09 4.52
C GLY A 567 -32.28 -13.72 4.91
N ASN A 568 -33.20 -13.89 3.96
CA ASN A 568 -34.34 -14.78 4.13
C ASN A 568 -33.82 -16.22 4.05
N HIS A 569 -33.31 -16.76 5.14
CA HIS A 569 -33.15 -18.20 5.24
C HIS A 569 -34.50 -18.80 5.62
N ALA A 570 -35.30 -19.17 4.62
CA ALA A 570 -36.16 -20.30 4.76
C ALA A 570 -35.25 -21.49 5.13
N ALA A 571 -35.48 -22.11 6.26
CA ALA A 571 -34.78 -23.30 6.69
C ALA A 571 -34.74 -24.32 5.54
N GLN A 572 -33.54 -24.66 5.07
CA GLN A 572 -33.32 -25.93 4.38
C GLN A 572 -32.96 -26.99 5.40
#